data_c32fe95f37e21172a3ca0d18191614e8
#
_entry.id   c32fe95f37e21172a3ca0d18191614e8
#
_cell.length_a   1.000
_cell.length_b   1.000
_cell.length_c   1.000
_cell.angle_alpha   90.00
_cell.angle_beta   90.00
_cell.angle_gamma   90.00
#
_symmetry.space_group_name_H-M   'P 1'
#
loop_
_entity.id
_entity.type
_entity.pdbx_description
1 polymer ?
#
loop_
_entity_poly.entity_id
_entity_poly.type
_entity_poly.pdbx_seq_one_letter_code
_entity_poly.pdbx_strand_id
1 'polypeptide(L)'
;MTRTLEGLLVDPVDGARAGALLLENGLIAGVEARPGGPEEPVIMPGFVDLQIYDWEPARAQGVTGYLATVGTSAPGVVERFLETLPDDPSCLGAHVEGPYLNPDAAGAQAAEHIRPVDARELGGWLSTGRVRMVTLAPELHGAFAAIEQIALAGGIPALGHTATNHRTAWLAIDEGARFATHVWNAMSGFRARAPGAIGAFLEDERITLGLNADGRHLHPATEELTVRAAGPRRIALTSDLVRPPQELPNGKLLGGDRCGAALVRRMAARFGLAESATMASLVPAELLGLTDRGRLVPGFRADLAILDGSLEPLETLVAGTSVWRRDEP
;
A
#
# COMPACT_ATOMS: atom_id res chain seq x y z
N MET A 1 -4.36 -17.01 -24.70
CA MET A 1 -2.93 -17.31 -25.02
C MET A 1 -2.34 -18.07 -23.86
N THR A 2 -1.58 -19.11 -24.15
CA THR A 2 -0.84 -19.87 -23.14
C THR A 2 0.61 -19.38 -23.11
N ARG A 3 1.17 -19.16 -21.92
CA ARG A 3 2.56 -18.75 -21.72
C ARG A 3 3.14 -19.50 -20.52
N THR A 4 4.34 -19.99 -20.62
CA THR A 4 5.09 -20.57 -19.50
C THR A 4 6.18 -19.59 -19.07
N LEU A 5 6.28 -19.33 -17.78
CA LEU A 5 7.32 -18.54 -17.14
C LEU A 5 8.11 -19.44 -16.22
N GLU A 6 9.42 -19.46 -16.38
CA GLU A 6 10.34 -20.26 -15.58
C GLU A 6 11.23 -19.37 -14.74
N GLY A 7 11.49 -19.74 -13.46
CA GLY A 7 12.29 -18.94 -12.57
C GLY A 7 12.25 -19.39 -11.12
N LEU A 8 12.79 -18.55 -10.24
CA LEU A 8 12.60 -18.63 -8.80
C LEU A 8 11.23 -18.07 -8.45
N LEU A 9 10.26 -18.93 -8.20
CA LEU A 9 8.90 -18.56 -7.80
C LEU A 9 8.90 -18.20 -6.31
N VAL A 10 8.46 -17.00 -5.98
CA VAL A 10 8.36 -16.51 -4.60
C VAL A 10 6.91 -16.31 -4.23
N ASP A 11 6.35 -17.27 -3.53
CA ASP A 11 4.99 -17.16 -2.98
C ASP A 11 5.06 -16.72 -1.51
N PRO A 12 4.21 -15.77 -1.07
CA PRO A 12 4.18 -15.27 0.30
C PRO A 12 3.94 -16.34 1.39
N VAL A 13 3.28 -17.44 1.03
CA VAL A 13 2.89 -18.50 1.97
C VAL A 13 3.78 -19.73 1.80
N ASP A 14 4.03 -20.15 0.55
CA ASP A 14 4.75 -21.36 0.23
C ASP A 14 6.28 -21.16 0.15
N GLY A 15 6.75 -19.90 0.25
CA GLY A 15 8.15 -19.55 0.20
C GLY A 15 8.72 -19.49 -1.22
N ALA A 16 10.04 -19.52 -1.33
CA ALA A 16 10.77 -19.43 -2.60
C ALA A 16 11.19 -20.83 -3.08
N ARG A 17 10.87 -21.15 -4.35
CA ARG A 17 11.27 -22.40 -4.99
C ARG A 17 11.48 -22.24 -6.50
N ALA A 18 12.40 -22.96 -7.07
CA ALA A 18 12.53 -23.03 -8.53
C ALA A 18 11.30 -23.73 -9.13
N GLY A 19 10.77 -23.19 -10.23
CA GLY A 19 9.56 -23.71 -10.82
C GLY A 19 9.17 -23.05 -12.14
N ALA A 20 8.00 -23.44 -12.62
CA ALA A 20 7.36 -22.86 -13.79
C ALA A 20 5.90 -22.50 -13.46
N LEU A 21 5.47 -21.33 -13.95
CA LEU A 21 4.06 -20.92 -13.97
C LEU A 21 3.50 -21.12 -15.38
N LEU A 22 2.43 -21.87 -15.48
CA LEU A 22 1.62 -21.94 -16.69
C LEU A 22 0.53 -20.87 -16.61
N LEU A 23 0.54 -19.94 -17.55
CA LEU A 23 -0.45 -18.87 -17.66
C LEU A 23 -1.42 -19.18 -18.79
N GLU A 24 -2.71 -19.06 -18.53
CA GLU A 24 -3.76 -19.27 -19.51
C GLU A 24 -4.94 -18.32 -19.24
N ASN A 25 -5.38 -17.62 -20.29
CA ASN A 25 -6.53 -16.70 -20.22
C ASN A 25 -6.46 -15.66 -19.08
N GLY A 26 -5.25 -15.17 -18.81
CA GLY A 26 -5.03 -14.15 -17.79
C GLY A 26 -4.92 -14.69 -16.36
N LEU A 27 -4.95 -16.00 -16.17
CA LEU A 27 -4.85 -16.68 -14.88
C LEU A 27 -3.60 -17.54 -14.81
N ILE A 28 -3.18 -17.87 -13.61
CA ILE A 28 -2.22 -18.94 -13.33
C ILE A 28 -2.98 -20.26 -13.46
N ALA A 29 -2.72 -21.02 -14.51
CA ALA A 29 -3.36 -22.31 -14.75
C ALA A 29 -2.66 -23.45 -14.00
N GLY A 30 -1.34 -23.33 -13.78
CA GLY A 30 -0.57 -24.36 -13.08
C GLY A 30 0.72 -23.80 -12.50
N VAL A 31 1.24 -24.52 -11.49
CA VAL A 31 2.52 -24.24 -10.83
C VAL A 31 3.28 -25.56 -10.73
N GLU A 32 4.43 -25.66 -11.38
CA GLU A 32 5.23 -26.87 -11.43
C GLU A 32 6.59 -26.64 -10.77
N ALA A 33 7.04 -27.58 -9.95
CA ALA A 33 8.40 -27.58 -9.41
C ALA A 33 9.39 -28.09 -10.47
N ARG A 34 10.56 -27.46 -10.56
CA ARG A 34 11.64 -27.92 -11.45
C ARG A 34 13.02 -27.64 -10.84
N PRO A 35 14.08 -28.29 -11.33
CA PRO A 35 15.45 -27.88 -10.96
C PRO A 35 15.69 -26.42 -11.37
N GLY A 36 16.28 -25.63 -10.49
CA GLY A 36 16.61 -24.22 -10.73
C GLY A 36 18.06 -24.00 -11.10
N GLY A 37 18.35 -22.83 -11.66
CA GLY A 37 19.69 -22.33 -11.97
C GLY A 37 19.94 -20.94 -11.37
N PRO A 38 21.20 -20.52 -11.18
CA PRO A 38 21.53 -19.29 -10.47
C PRO A 38 21.22 -17.98 -11.24
N GLU A 39 20.95 -18.06 -12.54
CA GLU A 39 20.67 -16.90 -13.40
C GLU A 39 19.17 -16.75 -13.75
N GLU A 40 18.30 -17.46 -13.05
CA GLU A 40 16.88 -17.44 -13.34
C GLU A 40 16.22 -16.15 -12.81
N PRO A 41 15.19 -15.65 -13.54
CA PRO A 41 14.40 -14.53 -13.05
C PRO A 41 13.68 -14.89 -11.75
N VAL A 42 13.48 -13.90 -10.89
CA VAL A 42 12.63 -14.01 -9.70
C VAL A 42 11.21 -13.62 -10.09
N ILE A 43 10.25 -14.50 -9.87
CA ILE A 43 8.84 -14.28 -10.20
C ILE A 43 8.06 -14.15 -8.89
N MET A 44 7.44 -13.00 -8.70
CA MET A 44 6.63 -12.67 -7.53
C MET A 44 5.20 -12.33 -7.94
N PRO A 45 4.20 -12.48 -7.05
CA PRO A 45 2.91 -11.83 -7.26
C PRO A 45 3.13 -10.33 -7.48
N GLY A 46 2.38 -9.74 -8.37
CA GLY A 46 2.44 -8.31 -8.64
C GLY A 46 2.18 -7.49 -7.37
N PHE A 47 2.87 -6.38 -7.25
CA PHE A 47 2.79 -5.54 -6.05
C PHE A 47 1.52 -4.70 -6.04
N VAL A 48 0.97 -4.46 -4.84
CA VAL A 48 -0.21 -3.63 -4.62
C VAL A 48 0.16 -2.45 -3.73
N ASP A 49 0.01 -1.24 -4.25
CA ASP A 49 0.35 -0.01 -3.54
C ASP A 49 -0.92 0.73 -3.08
N LEU A 50 -1.08 0.87 -1.77
CA LEU A 50 -2.28 1.46 -1.17
C LEU A 50 -2.24 2.99 -1.07
N GLN A 51 -1.09 3.60 -1.41
CA GLN A 51 -0.91 5.05 -1.33
C GLN A 51 0.11 5.50 -2.38
N ILE A 52 -0.39 6.00 -3.50
CA ILE A 52 0.45 6.47 -4.61
C ILE A 52 -0.21 7.64 -5.33
N TYR A 53 0.49 8.76 -5.44
CA TYR A 53 0.01 9.97 -6.12
C TYR A 53 0.36 9.94 -7.62
N ASP A 54 1.57 9.54 -7.96
CA ASP A 54 2.07 9.44 -9.33
C ASP A 54 2.21 7.97 -9.74
N TRP A 55 1.13 7.36 -10.20
CA TRP A 55 1.03 5.92 -10.46
C TRP A 55 1.56 5.46 -11.83
N GLU A 56 1.69 6.34 -12.83
CA GLU A 56 2.14 5.96 -14.18
C GLU A 56 3.47 5.18 -14.20
N PRO A 57 4.52 5.59 -13.45
CA PRO A 57 5.78 4.87 -13.45
C PRO A 57 5.74 3.56 -12.63
N ALA A 58 4.69 3.30 -11.88
CA ALA A 58 4.63 2.17 -10.95
C ALA A 58 4.68 0.81 -11.67
N ARG A 59 4.14 0.72 -12.90
CA ARG A 59 4.23 -0.48 -13.72
C ARG A 59 5.68 -0.89 -14.02
N ALA A 60 6.56 0.08 -14.24
CA ALA A 60 7.99 -0.17 -14.42
C ALA A 60 8.67 -0.68 -13.13
N GLN A 61 7.94 -0.78 -12.04
CA GLN A 61 8.42 -1.25 -10.75
C GLN A 61 7.66 -2.48 -10.23
N GLY A 62 6.95 -3.20 -11.12
CA GLY A 62 6.23 -4.42 -10.77
C GLY A 62 4.89 -4.21 -10.05
N VAL A 63 4.40 -2.96 -9.98
CA VAL A 63 3.09 -2.65 -9.39
C VAL A 63 1.99 -3.00 -10.39
N THR A 64 1.10 -3.89 -9.98
CA THR A 64 -0.02 -4.40 -10.77
C THR A 64 -1.38 -3.95 -10.24
N GLY A 65 -1.40 -3.38 -9.03
CA GLY A 65 -2.59 -2.81 -8.41
C GLY A 65 -2.23 -1.61 -7.55
N TYR A 66 -3.05 -0.57 -7.58
CA TYR A 66 -2.82 0.61 -6.76
C TYR A 66 -4.11 1.34 -6.38
N LEU A 67 -4.07 2.07 -5.26
CA LEU A 67 -5.05 3.10 -4.94
C LEU A 67 -4.49 4.45 -5.38
N ALA A 68 -5.12 5.05 -6.39
CA ALA A 68 -4.80 6.43 -6.78
C ALA A 68 -5.12 7.36 -5.62
N THR A 69 -4.12 8.13 -5.16
CA THR A 69 -4.25 8.93 -3.95
C THR A 69 -4.50 10.40 -4.28
N VAL A 70 -5.43 11.01 -3.55
CA VAL A 70 -5.65 12.46 -3.55
C VAL A 70 -5.46 12.97 -2.13
N GLY A 71 -4.58 13.96 -1.98
CA GLY A 71 -4.29 14.61 -0.71
C GLY A 71 -5.33 15.65 -0.30
N THR A 72 -5.11 16.20 0.89
CA THR A 72 -5.91 17.28 1.46
C THR A 72 -6.02 18.44 0.48
N SER A 73 -7.24 18.79 0.09
CA SER A 73 -7.53 19.72 -1.00
C SER A 73 -8.77 20.55 -0.71
N ALA A 74 -8.95 21.63 -1.48
CA ALA A 74 -10.15 22.46 -1.45
C ALA A 74 -11.42 21.63 -1.74
N PRO A 75 -12.58 22.02 -1.24
CA PRO A 75 -13.86 21.40 -1.58
C PRO A 75 -14.06 21.26 -3.10
N GLY A 76 -14.64 20.15 -3.54
CA GLY A 76 -14.88 19.84 -4.95
C GLY A 76 -13.68 19.28 -5.72
N VAL A 77 -12.47 19.21 -5.12
CA VAL A 77 -11.29 18.62 -5.78
C VAL A 77 -11.37 17.10 -5.76
N VAL A 78 -11.77 16.51 -4.62
CA VAL A 78 -11.90 15.04 -4.49
C VAL A 78 -12.94 14.51 -5.48
N GLU A 79 -14.09 15.18 -5.62
CA GLU A 79 -15.13 14.79 -6.56
C GLU A 79 -14.61 14.74 -7.99
N ARG A 80 -13.94 15.81 -8.44
CA ARG A 80 -13.31 15.84 -9.78
C ARG A 80 -12.24 14.77 -9.96
N PHE A 81 -11.43 14.53 -8.93
CA PHE A 81 -10.43 13.46 -8.96
C PHE A 81 -11.09 12.10 -9.16
N LEU A 82 -12.16 11.80 -8.43
CA LEU A 82 -12.91 10.55 -8.57
C LEU A 82 -13.48 10.35 -9.97
N GLU A 83 -13.91 11.44 -10.65
CA GLU A 83 -14.39 11.39 -12.03
C GLU A 83 -13.27 11.06 -13.02
N THR A 84 -12.03 11.44 -12.72
CA THR A 84 -10.85 11.27 -13.59
C THR A 84 -10.03 10.01 -13.32
N LEU A 85 -10.44 9.16 -12.38
CA LEU A 85 -9.74 7.91 -12.12
C LEU A 85 -9.62 7.07 -13.40
N PRO A 86 -8.41 6.49 -13.66
CA PRO A 86 -8.20 5.68 -14.85
C PRO A 86 -9.17 4.50 -14.95
N ASP A 87 -9.67 4.23 -16.16
CA ASP A 87 -10.33 2.97 -16.50
C ASP A 87 -9.26 1.93 -16.87
N ASP A 88 -8.59 1.44 -15.85
CA ASP A 88 -7.40 0.60 -15.92
C ASP A 88 -7.50 -0.51 -14.87
N PRO A 89 -7.32 -1.79 -15.25
CA PRO A 89 -7.39 -2.91 -14.32
C PRO A 89 -6.42 -2.84 -13.13
N SER A 90 -5.38 -2.01 -13.23
CA SER A 90 -4.44 -1.77 -12.12
C SER A 90 -4.94 -0.70 -11.15
N CYS A 91 -5.86 0.18 -11.56
CA CYS A 91 -6.47 1.17 -10.65
C CYS A 91 -7.58 0.49 -9.84
N LEU A 92 -7.31 0.23 -8.57
CA LEU A 92 -8.25 -0.47 -7.68
C LEU A 92 -9.25 0.47 -7.01
N GLY A 93 -9.16 1.76 -7.30
CA GLY A 93 -9.97 2.84 -6.74
C GLY A 93 -9.13 3.96 -6.13
N ALA A 94 -9.77 4.81 -5.34
CA ALA A 94 -9.14 5.96 -4.70
C ALA A 94 -8.80 5.74 -3.23
N HIS A 95 -7.67 6.33 -2.81
CA HIS A 95 -7.36 6.63 -1.43
C HIS A 95 -7.49 8.15 -1.24
N VAL A 96 -8.43 8.59 -0.40
CA VAL A 96 -8.60 10.01 -0.05
C VAL A 96 -7.83 10.27 1.25
N GLU A 97 -6.73 11.01 1.17
CA GLU A 97 -5.87 11.32 2.32
C GLU A 97 -6.23 12.70 2.89
N GLY A 98 -7.05 12.70 3.89
CA GLY A 98 -7.67 13.91 4.45
C GLY A 98 -8.96 14.28 3.69
N PRO A 99 -9.43 15.49 3.85
CA PRO A 99 -8.91 16.67 4.58
C PRO A 99 -9.21 16.66 6.09
N TYR A 100 -9.77 15.62 6.61
CA TYR A 100 -10.17 15.47 8.01
C TYR A 100 -8.96 15.07 8.88
N LEU A 101 -7.96 15.93 8.89
CA LEU A 101 -6.66 15.70 9.54
C LEU A 101 -6.48 16.64 10.73
N ASN A 102 -5.52 16.30 11.62
CA ASN A 102 -5.13 17.20 12.69
C ASN A 102 -4.16 18.27 12.14
N PRO A 103 -4.46 19.58 12.30
CA PRO A 103 -3.56 20.65 11.83
C PRO A 103 -2.15 20.58 12.40
N ASP A 104 -1.98 20.12 13.66
CA ASP A 104 -0.67 19.96 14.30
C ASP A 104 0.13 18.78 13.71
N ALA A 105 -0.54 17.87 12.99
CA ALA A 105 0.04 16.72 12.33
C ALA A 105 -0.12 16.79 10.81
N ALA A 106 -0.29 17.99 10.23
CA ALA A 106 -0.50 18.19 8.80
C ALA A 106 0.60 17.57 7.92
N GLY A 107 1.82 17.42 8.43
CA GLY A 107 2.91 16.90 7.61
C GLY A 107 3.19 17.83 6.44
N ALA A 108 3.12 17.29 5.21
CA ALA A 108 3.21 18.01 3.95
C ALA A 108 1.83 18.32 3.32
N GLN A 109 0.73 17.95 3.96
CA GLN A 109 -0.61 18.23 3.48
C GLN A 109 -0.91 19.73 3.50
N ALA A 110 -1.76 20.20 2.58
CA ALA A 110 -2.17 21.59 2.46
C ALA A 110 -2.98 22.04 3.69
N ALA A 111 -2.29 22.63 4.67
CA ALA A 111 -2.87 22.96 5.98
C ALA A 111 -4.09 23.88 5.87
N GLU A 112 -4.14 24.76 4.87
CA GLU A 112 -5.25 25.68 4.58
C GLU A 112 -6.55 24.96 4.14
N HIS A 113 -6.44 23.70 3.76
CA HIS A 113 -7.58 22.87 3.34
C HIS A 113 -7.98 21.83 4.38
N ILE A 114 -7.23 21.71 5.48
CA ILE A 114 -7.63 20.85 6.61
C ILE A 114 -8.90 21.42 7.21
N ARG A 115 -9.90 20.55 7.44
CA ARG A 115 -11.21 20.95 7.94
C ARG A 115 -11.85 19.87 8.81
N PRO A 116 -12.86 20.24 9.62
CA PRO A 116 -13.66 19.27 10.37
C PRO A 116 -14.34 18.25 9.45
N VAL A 117 -14.70 17.10 10.02
CA VAL A 117 -15.45 16.07 9.30
C VAL A 117 -16.79 16.63 8.80
N ASP A 118 -17.06 16.50 7.50
CA ASP A 118 -18.35 16.75 6.87
C ASP A 118 -18.94 15.43 6.37
N ALA A 119 -19.93 14.91 7.10
CA ALA A 119 -20.57 13.63 6.79
C ALA A 119 -21.30 13.63 5.44
N ARG A 120 -21.77 14.80 4.96
CA ARG A 120 -22.41 14.91 3.64
C ARG A 120 -21.38 14.84 2.53
N GLU A 121 -20.28 15.58 2.64
CA GLU A 121 -19.17 15.55 1.70
C GLU A 121 -18.61 14.11 1.60
N LEU A 122 -18.30 13.50 2.74
CA LEU A 122 -17.83 12.11 2.81
C LEU A 122 -18.84 11.13 2.16
N GLY A 123 -20.13 11.27 2.48
CA GLY A 123 -21.19 10.44 1.88
C GLY A 123 -21.29 10.60 0.37
N GLY A 124 -21.06 11.80 -0.15
CA GLY A 124 -20.97 12.07 -1.58
C GLY A 124 -19.83 11.28 -2.25
N TRP A 125 -18.63 11.29 -1.67
CA TRP A 125 -17.48 10.52 -2.18
C TRP A 125 -17.74 9.01 -2.15
N LEU A 126 -18.22 8.49 -1.02
CA LEU A 126 -18.48 7.07 -0.83
C LEU A 126 -19.56 6.54 -1.79
N SER A 127 -20.58 7.36 -2.07
CA SER A 127 -21.67 7.00 -2.98
C SER A 127 -21.24 6.75 -4.43
N THR A 128 -20.04 7.23 -4.83
CA THR A 128 -19.48 6.95 -6.16
C THR A 128 -19.06 5.50 -6.34
N GLY A 129 -18.86 4.75 -5.24
CA GLY A 129 -18.30 3.39 -5.26
C GLY A 129 -16.82 3.32 -5.65
N ARG A 130 -16.15 4.47 -5.86
CA ARG A 130 -14.75 4.56 -6.29
C ARG A 130 -13.77 4.72 -5.13
N VAL A 131 -14.23 5.19 -3.96
CA VAL A 131 -13.38 5.37 -2.78
C VAL A 131 -13.20 4.04 -2.06
N ARG A 132 -11.96 3.61 -1.94
CA ARG A 132 -11.59 2.36 -1.26
C ARG A 132 -10.97 2.61 0.13
N MET A 133 -10.38 3.78 0.34
CA MET A 133 -9.73 4.13 1.59
C MET A 133 -9.88 5.62 1.86
N VAL A 134 -10.08 5.98 3.13
CA VAL A 134 -10.08 7.37 3.58
C VAL A 134 -9.22 7.49 4.82
N THR A 135 -8.19 8.34 4.77
CA THR A 135 -7.34 8.67 5.91
C THR A 135 -7.91 9.86 6.66
N LEU A 136 -8.05 9.70 7.98
CA LEU A 136 -8.51 10.76 8.88
C LEU A 136 -7.84 10.67 10.26
N ALA A 137 -7.90 11.78 11.01
CA ALA A 137 -7.42 11.87 12.38
C ALA A 137 -8.57 11.54 13.35
N PRO A 138 -8.43 10.47 14.18
CA PRO A 138 -9.53 9.97 15.00
C PRO A 138 -9.94 10.90 16.17
N GLU A 139 -9.10 11.84 16.55
CA GLU A 139 -9.39 12.83 17.59
C GLU A 139 -10.31 13.96 17.16
N LEU A 140 -10.62 14.07 15.87
CA LEU A 140 -11.51 15.10 15.36
C LEU A 140 -12.97 14.85 15.78
N HIS A 141 -13.69 15.94 15.99
CA HIS A 141 -15.14 15.85 16.19
C HIS A 141 -15.82 15.22 14.98
N GLY A 142 -16.63 14.18 15.20
CA GLY A 142 -17.30 13.42 14.15
C GLY A 142 -16.48 12.30 13.51
N ALA A 143 -15.19 12.12 13.88
CA ALA A 143 -14.31 11.12 13.28
C ALA A 143 -14.82 9.68 13.46
N PHE A 144 -15.35 9.32 14.63
CA PHE A 144 -15.89 7.98 14.87
C PHE A 144 -17.09 7.68 13.96
N ALA A 145 -18.02 8.61 13.82
CA ALA A 145 -19.13 8.46 12.89
C ALA A 145 -18.67 8.37 11.43
N ALA A 146 -17.59 9.08 11.07
CA ALA A 146 -16.99 8.96 9.74
C ALA A 146 -16.34 7.57 9.53
N ILE A 147 -15.63 7.03 10.54
CA ILE A 147 -15.06 5.68 10.50
C ILE A 147 -16.18 4.65 10.25
N GLU A 148 -17.27 4.70 11.01
CA GLU A 148 -18.43 3.84 10.81
C GLU A 148 -19.03 4.01 9.39
N GLN A 149 -19.22 5.26 8.94
CA GLN A 149 -19.77 5.56 7.61
C GLN A 149 -18.91 4.98 6.48
N ILE A 150 -17.57 5.10 6.57
CA ILE A 150 -16.63 4.54 5.60
C ILE A 150 -16.72 3.02 5.59
N ALA A 151 -16.71 2.39 6.78
CA ALA A 151 -16.77 0.94 6.91
C ALA A 151 -18.09 0.36 6.37
N LEU A 152 -19.23 0.99 6.68
CA LEU A 152 -20.54 0.59 6.18
C LEU A 152 -20.67 0.73 4.65
N ALA A 153 -19.96 1.67 4.05
CA ALA A 153 -19.89 1.82 2.59
C ALA A 153 -18.92 0.80 1.92
N GLY A 154 -18.27 -0.09 2.69
CA GLY A 154 -17.30 -1.05 2.17
C GLY A 154 -15.92 -0.45 1.90
N GLY A 155 -15.67 0.78 2.36
CA GLY A 155 -14.36 1.41 2.34
C GLY A 155 -13.52 1.03 3.56
N ILE A 156 -12.24 1.37 3.54
CA ILE A 156 -11.28 1.14 4.63
C ILE A 156 -11.04 2.46 5.36
N PRO A 157 -11.51 2.61 6.60
CA PRO A 157 -11.11 3.75 7.43
C PRO A 157 -9.63 3.61 7.79
N ALA A 158 -8.83 4.61 7.44
CA ALA A 158 -7.41 4.69 7.71
C ALA A 158 -7.12 5.81 8.73
N LEU A 159 -6.18 5.57 9.62
CA LEU A 159 -5.76 6.54 10.62
C LEU A 159 -4.40 7.12 10.26
N GLY A 160 -4.30 8.43 10.15
CA GLY A 160 -3.08 9.13 9.82
C GLY A 160 -3.18 10.62 10.11
N HIS A 161 -2.07 11.33 10.00
CA HIS A 161 -1.99 12.77 10.27
C HIS A 161 -2.68 13.16 11.59
N THR A 162 -2.26 12.50 12.66
CA THR A 162 -2.94 12.51 13.96
C THR A 162 -2.00 12.80 15.13
N ALA A 163 -2.43 13.62 16.05
CA ALA A 163 -1.78 13.83 17.35
C ALA A 163 -2.46 13.04 18.48
N THR A 164 -3.27 12.06 18.14
CA THR A 164 -4.10 11.30 19.08
C THR A 164 -3.28 10.54 20.11
N ASN A 165 -3.91 10.25 21.26
CA ASN A 165 -3.36 9.36 22.26
C ASN A 165 -3.68 7.90 21.97
N HIS A 166 -3.03 6.98 22.69
CA HIS A 166 -3.21 5.54 22.56
C HIS A 166 -4.67 5.10 22.66
N ARG A 167 -5.40 5.58 23.68
CA ARG A 167 -6.79 5.18 23.94
C ARG A 167 -7.71 5.56 22.78
N THR A 168 -7.60 6.78 22.27
CA THR A 168 -8.46 7.25 21.17
C THR A 168 -8.14 6.47 19.88
N ALA A 169 -6.86 6.20 19.59
CA ALA A 169 -6.49 5.37 18.46
C ALA A 169 -7.04 3.94 18.59
N TRP A 170 -6.93 3.35 19.77
CA TRP A 170 -7.46 2.01 20.06
C TRP A 170 -8.98 1.95 19.87
N LEU A 171 -9.71 2.93 20.39
CA LEU A 171 -11.17 3.03 20.19
C LEU A 171 -11.54 3.22 18.72
N ALA A 172 -10.75 3.94 17.94
CA ALA A 172 -10.98 4.09 16.50
C ALA A 172 -10.79 2.76 15.74
N ILE A 173 -9.83 1.91 16.18
CA ILE A 173 -9.68 0.55 15.65
C ILE A 173 -10.91 -0.30 16.03
N ASP A 174 -11.39 -0.16 17.26
CA ASP A 174 -12.59 -0.86 17.73
C ASP A 174 -13.83 -0.46 16.93
N GLU A 175 -13.96 0.82 16.55
CA GLU A 175 -15.01 1.35 15.70
C GLU A 175 -14.96 0.86 14.25
N GLY A 176 -13.81 0.41 13.76
CA GLY A 176 -13.70 -0.13 12.41
C GLY A 176 -12.50 0.31 11.60
N ALA A 177 -11.59 1.12 12.15
CA ALA A 177 -10.37 1.46 11.44
C ALA A 177 -9.49 0.21 11.23
N ARG A 178 -8.89 0.09 10.02
CA ARG A 178 -8.13 -1.11 9.63
C ARG A 178 -6.77 -0.80 9.01
N PHE A 179 -6.42 0.45 8.81
CA PHE A 179 -5.15 0.84 8.23
C PHE A 179 -4.54 2.03 8.97
N ALA A 180 -3.23 2.01 9.19
CA ALA A 180 -2.45 3.15 9.68
C ALA A 180 -1.61 3.69 8.52
N THR A 181 -1.94 4.87 8.04
CA THR A 181 -1.31 5.51 6.88
C THR A 181 0.12 5.90 7.23
N HIS A 182 1.11 5.53 6.42
CA HIS A 182 2.56 5.83 6.55
C HIS A 182 3.01 5.94 8.02
N VAL A 183 2.82 4.82 8.76
CA VAL A 183 3.07 4.75 10.21
C VAL A 183 4.39 5.44 10.63
N TRP A 184 4.39 6.13 11.76
CA TRP A 184 5.41 7.03 12.29
C TRP A 184 5.41 8.46 11.70
N ASN A 185 5.01 8.66 10.45
CA ASN A 185 5.03 9.97 9.83
C ASN A 185 3.76 10.77 10.19
N ALA A 186 3.93 12.05 10.48
CA ALA A 186 2.82 12.94 10.85
C ALA A 186 1.91 12.37 11.97
N MET A 187 2.51 11.76 12.99
CA MET A 187 1.80 11.15 14.12
C MET A 187 2.41 11.57 15.46
N SER A 188 1.63 11.42 16.54
CA SER A 188 2.14 11.56 17.90
C SER A 188 3.28 10.57 18.17
N GLY A 189 4.37 11.05 18.76
CA GLY A 189 5.56 10.23 19.02
C GLY A 189 5.30 9.12 20.04
N PHE A 190 6.02 8.01 19.89
CA PHE A 190 6.03 6.90 20.84
C PHE A 190 6.91 7.21 22.05
N ARG A 191 6.32 7.23 23.24
CA ARG A 191 7.02 7.46 24.52
C ARG A 191 6.59 6.41 25.53
N ALA A 192 7.51 6.04 26.44
CA ALA A 192 7.30 4.96 27.42
C ALA A 192 5.99 5.07 28.24
N ARG A 193 5.53 6.29 28.56
CA ARG A 193 4.30 6.54 29.35
C ARG A 193 3.17 7.17 28.53
N ALA A 194 3.42 7.46 27.25
CA ALA A 194 2.47 8.04 26.31
C ALA A 194 2.77 7.49 24.93
N PRO A 195 2.42 6.20 24.64
CA PRO A 195 2.83 5.54 23.40
C PRO A 195 2.10 6.09 22.15
N GLY A 196 1.11 6.97 22.33
CA GLY A 196 0.41 7.63 21.22
C GLY A 196 -0.32 6.66 20.30
N ALA A 197 -0.63 7.11 19.10
CA ALA A 197 -1.25 6.28 18.07
C ALA A 197 -0.38 5.07 17.71
N ILE A 198 0.94 5.28 17.63
CA ILE A 198 1.92 4.23 17.29
C ILE A 198 1.80 3.03 18.23
N GLY A 199 1.65 3.28 19.55
CA GLY A 199 1.48 2.21 20.54
C GLY A 199 0.25 1.36 20.29
N ALA A 200 -0.90 1.99 20.00
CA ALA A 200 -2.13 1.28 19.67
C ALA A 200 -1.99 0.47 18.36
N PHE A 201 -1.34 1.04 17.35
CA PHE A 201 -1.15 0.39 16.06
C PHE A 201 -0.22 -0.82 16.14
N LEU A 202 0.83 -0.76 16.96
CA LEU A 202 1.72 -1.91 17.16
C LEU A 202 1.06 -3.00 18.01
N GLU A 203 0.23 -2.63 18.99
CA GLU A 203 -0.44 -3.55 19.90
C GLU A 203 -1.60 -4.31 19.26
N ASP A 204 -2.46 -3.62 18.49
CA ASP A 204 -3.70 -4.21 17.96
C ASP A 204 -3.48 -4.94 16.64
N GLU A 205 -3.80 -6.25 16.63
CA GLU A 205 -3.59 -7.11 15.45
C GLU A 205 -4.58 -6.85 14.31
N ARG A 206 -5.65 -6.10 14.55
CA ARG A 206 -6.70 -5.81 13.57
C ARG A 206 -6.29 -4.72 12.56
N ILE A 207 -5.25 -3.94 12.85
CA ILE A 207 -4.82 -2.84 12.00
C ILE A 207 -3.59 -3.21 11.18
N THR A 208 -3.64 -2.95 9.90
CA THR A 208 -2.50 -3.05 8.97
C THR A 208 -1.73 -1.76 8.97
N LEU A 209 -0.40 -1.84 8.97
CA LEU A 209 0.50 -0.70 9.00
C LEU A 209 1.03 -0.40 7.60
N GLY A 210 0.70 0.76 7.05
CA GLY A 210 1.33 1.30 5.84
C GLY A 210 2.76 1.72 6.15
N LEU A 211 3.74 1.10 5.51
CA LEU A 211 5.16 1.32 5.78
C LEU A 211 5.87 1.87 4.53
N ASN A 212 6.34 3.11 4.64
CA ASN A 212 7.17 3.73 3.61
C ASN A 212 8.62 3.31 3.83
N ALA A 213 8.98 2.14 3.26
CA ALA A 213 10.30 1.54 3.44
C ALA A 213 11.33 2.02 2.39
N ASP A 214 11.35 3.32 2.10
CA ASP A 214 12.21 3.93 1.08
C ASP A 214 13.59 4.38 1.63
N GLY A 215 13.76 4.36 2.97
CA GLY A 215 14.97 4.81 3.66
C GLY A 215 15.10 6.31 3.76
N ARG A 216 14.04 7.07 3.47
CA ARG A 216 13.93 8.54 3.59
C ARG A 216 12.87 8.93 4.61
N HIS A 217 11.68 8.36 4.52
CA HIS A 217 10.60 8.60 5.48
C HIS A 217 10.95 8.06 6.86
N LEU A 218 11.65 6.93 6.93
CA LEU A 218 12.03 6.30 8.18
C LEU A 218 13.51 5.95 8.21
N HIS A 219 14.09 6.08 9.39
CA HIS A 219 15.41 5.51 9.65
C HIS A 219 15.34 3.97 9.50
N PRO A 220 16.33 3.31 8.92
CA PRO A 220 16.34 1.86 8.74
C PRO A 220 16.05 1.04 10.00
N ALA A 221 16.49 1.50 11.17
CA ALA A 221 16.19 0.85 12.45
C ALA A 221 14.70 0.95 12.82
N THR A 222 14.01 2.03 12.45
CA THR A 222 12.56 2.19 12.68
C THR A 222 11.76 1.27 11.75
N GLU A 223 12.17 1.16 10.48
CA GLU A 223 11.59 0.19 9.54
C GLU A 223 11.69 -1.23 10.11
N GLU A 224 12.89 -1.63 10.56
CA GLU A 224 13.15 -2.97 11.11
C GLU A 224 12.37 -3.22 12.40
N LEU A 225 12.37 -2.24 13.33
CA LEU A 225 11.60 -2.34 14.57
C LEU A 225 10.11 -2.54 14.29
N THR A 226 9.55 -1.80 13.33
CA THR A 226 8.13 -1.89 12.96
C THR A 226 7.78 -3.29 12.43
N VAL A 227 8.56 -3.81 11.50
CA VAL A 227 8.32 -5.16 10.94
C VAL A 227 8.49 -6.24 12.00
N ARG A 228 9.50 -6.12 12.90
CA ARG A 228 9.70 -7.09 13.99
C ARG A 228 8.59 -7.05 15.03
N ALA A 229 8.07 -5.86 15.34
CA ALA A 229 7.02 -5.70 16.35
C ALA A 229 5.64 -6.13 15.84
N ALA A 230 5.30 -5.77 14.60
CA ALA A 230 3.99 -6.06 14.01
C ALA A 230 3.94 -7.43 13.32
N GLY A 231 5.07 -7.93 12.83
CA GLY A 231 5.16 -9.07 11.93
C GLY A 231 4.83 -8.71 10.47
N PRO A 232 5.41 -9.42 9.47
CA PRO A 232 5.21 -9.13 8.04
C PRO A 232 3.74 -9.18 7.59
N ARG A 233 2.93 -10.00 8.25
CA ARG A 233 1.50 -10.17 7.95
C ARG A 233 0.61 -8.96 8.31
N ARG A 234 1.18 -7.96 8.97
CA ARG A 234 0.49 -6.72 9.35
C ARG A 234 1.10 -5.48 8.69
N ILE A 235 2.05 -5.67 7.77
CA ILE A 235 2.70 -4.57 7.04
C ILE A 235 2.21 -4.58 5.60
N ALA A 236 1.77 -3.42 5.11
CA ALA A 236 1.63 -3.14 3.68
C ALA A 236 2.71 -2.14 3.27
N LEU A 237 3.57 -2.51 2.33
CA LEU A 237 4.53 -1.55 1.75
C LEU A 237 3.76 -0.53 0.92
N THR A 238 3.93 0.74 1.25
CA THR A 238 3.33 1.86 0.53
C THR A 238 4.42 2.80 0.04
N SER A 239 4.24 3.38 -1.12
CA SER A 239 5.25 4.25 -1.71
C SER A 239 5.09 5.71 -1.31
N ASP A 240 3.86 6.16 -1.19
CA ASP A 240 3.56 7.59 -1.08
C ASP A 240 4.24 8.39 -2.23
N LEU A 241 4.31 7.77 -3.42
CA LEU A 241 5.11 8.26 -4.55
C LEU A 241 4.58 9.58 -5.08
N VAL A 242 5.44 10.59 -5.08
CA VAL A 242 5.23 11.90 -5.71
C VAL A 242 6.41 12.23 -6.61
N ARG A 243 6.16 12.76 -7.80
CA ARG A 243 7.21 13.17 -8.76
C ARG A 243 7.07 14.62 -9.23
N PRO A 244 8.13 15.38 -9.25
CA PRO A 244 9.42 15.06 -8.61
C PRO A 244 9.27 15.00 -7.09
N PRO A 245 10.04 14.15 -6.41
CA PRO A 245 10.04 14.11 -4.96
C PRO A 245 10.54 15.48 -4.44
N GLN A 246 9.87 16.01 -3.43
CA GLN A 246 10.20 17.32 -2.88
C GLN A 246 10.48 17.20 -1.39
N GLU A 247 11.43 17.99 -0.93
CA GLU A 247 11.64 18.25 0.47
C GLU A 247 11.24 19.69 0.75
N LEU A 248 10.33 19.87 1.69
CA LEU A 248 9.88 21.19 2.08
C LEU A 248 10.96 21.92 2.88
N PRO A 249 10.96 23.28 2.93
CA PRO A 249 11.97 24.07 3.66
C PRO A 249 12.13 23.70 5.14
N ASN A 250 11.12 23.07 5.75
CA ASN A 250 11.13 22.58 7.12
C ASN A 250 11.67 21.15 7.28
N GLY A 251 12.24 20.55 6.22
CA GLY A 251 12.78 19.18 6.21
C GLY A 251 11.71 18.07 6.10
N LYS A 252 10.44 18.41 5.92
CA LYS A 252 9.38 17.42 5.67
C LYS A 252 9.42 16.95 4.22
N LEU A 253 9.19 15.66 4.00
CA LEU A 253 9.08 15.10 2.66
C LEU A 253 7.66 15.29 2.13
N LEU A 254 7.55 15.69 0.87
CA LEU A 254 6.35 15.63 0.09
C LEU A 254 6.39 14.32 -0.70
N GLY A 255 6.03 13.23 -0.03
CA GLY A 255 5.97 11.89 -0.59
C GLY A 255 7.31 11.18 -0.83
N GLY A 256 7.24 9.93 -1.28
CA GLY A 256 8.35 9.05 -1.61
C GLY A 256 8.89 9.24 -3.03
N ASP A 257 10.05 8.64 -3.27
CA ASP A 257 10.68 8.62 -4.61
C ASP A 257 10.79 7.21 -5.20
N ARG A 258 10.33 6.19 -4.47
CA ARG A 258 10.45 4.77 -4.80
C ARG A 258 9.15 4.04 -4.58
N CYS A 259 8.85 3.06 -5.45
CA CYS A 259 7.71 2.17 -5.30
C CYS A 259 8.07 0.73 -5.69
N GLY A 260 7.16 -0.20 -5.48
CA GLY A 260 7.24 -1.56 -5.97
C GLY A 260 8.56 -2.27 -5.67
N ALA A 261 9.25 -2.72 -6.72
CA ALA A 261 10.48 -3.51 -6.64
C ALA A 261 11.58 -2.84 -5.80
N ALA A 262 11.68 -1.50 -5.83
CA ALA A 262 12.67 -0.80 -5.03
C ALA A 262 12.44 -0.95 -3.52
N LEU A 263 11.17 -0.95 -3.06
CA LEU A 263 10.81 -1.20 -1.67
C LEU A 263 11.01 -2.68 -1.31
N VAL A 264 10.57 -3.58 -2.19
CA VAL A 264 10.73 -5.04 -2.04
C VAL A 264 12.20 -5.41 -1.87
N ARG A 265 13.09 -4.90 -2.72
CA ARG A 265 14.53 -5.15 -2.63
C ARG A 265 15.12 -4.75 -1.28
N ARG A 266 14.71 -3.59 -0.74
CA ARG A 266 15.16 -3.13 0.58
C ARG A 266 14.69 -4.05 1.70
N MET A 267 13.46 -4.51 1.64
CA MET A 267 12.90 -5.41 2.64
C MET A 267 13.45 -6.83 2.50
N ALA A 268 13.62 -7.33 1.28
CA ALA A 268 14.17 -8.65 1.01
C ALA A 268 15.59 -8.84 1.56
N ALA A 269 16.41 -7.80 1.50
CA ALA A 269 17.76 -7.80 2.08
C ALA A 269 17.79 -8.00 3.61
N ARG A 270 16.67 -7.80 4.31
CA ARG A 270 16.58 -7.87 5.77
C ARG A 270 15.68 -8.99 6.26
N PHE A 271 14.60 -9.26 5.54
CA PHE A 271 13.53 -10.15 5.99
C PHE A 271 13.34 -11.35 5.06
N GLY A 272 14.00 -11.37 3.89
CA GLY A 272 13.82 -12.42 2.90
C GLY A 272 12.77 -12.11 1.83
N LEU A 273 12.74 -12.94 0.79
CA LEU A 273 11.89 -12.73 -0.39
C LEU A 273 10.40 -12.97 -0.08
N ALA A 274 10.07 -14.04 0.64
CA ALA A 274 8.69 -14.40 0.93
C ALA A 274 7.99 -13.37 1.83
N GLU A 275 8.68 -12.89 2.86
CA GLU A 275 8.19 -11.83 3.74
C GLU A 275 7.99 -10.52 2.98
N SER A 276 8.89 -10.21 2.03
CA SER A 276 8.76 -9.02 1.20
C SER A 276 7.58 -9.12 0.24
N ALA A 277 7.34 -10.29 -0.35
CA ALA A 277 6.16 -10.55 -1.16
C ALA A 277 4.89 -10.50 -0.31
N THR A 278 4.94 -10.97 0.94
CA THR A 278 3.83 -10.84 1.90
C THR A 278 3.45 -9.37 2.08
N MET A 279 4.43 -8.52 2.38
CA MET A 279 4.21 -7.10 2.65
C MET A 279 3.82 -6.29 1.40
N ALA A 280 4.33 -6.67 0.21
CA ALA A 280 4.11 -5.91 -1.02
C ALA A 280 2.88 -6.36 -1.82
N SER A 281 2.43 -7.59 -1.63
CA SER A 281 1.39 -8.18 -2.49
C SER A 281 0.23 -8.77 -1.70
N LEU A 282 0.50 -9.72 -0.78
CA LEU A 282 -0.55 -10.46 -0.10
C LEU A 282 -1.34 -9.60 0.88
N VAL A 283 -0.65 -8.92 1.81
CA VAL A 283 -1.30 -8.09 2.85
C VAL A 283 -2.14 -6.97 2.24
N PRO A 284 -1.64 -6.14 1.31
CA PRO A 284 -2.48 -5.10 0.72
C PRO A 284 -3.64 -5.67 -0.12
N ALA A 285 -3.48 -6.83 -0.77
CA ALA A 285 -4.57 -7.48 -1.48
C ALA A 285 -5.66 -7.98 -0.52
N GLU A 286 -5.28 -8.66 0.58
CA GLU A 286 -6.21 -9.12 1.61
C GLU A 286 -6.94 -7.96 2.26
N LEU A 287 -6.26 -6.85 2.57
CA LEU A 287 -6.88 -5.65 3.15
C LEU A 287 -7.94 -5.05 2.23
N LEU A 288 -7.71 -5.07 0.91
CA LEU A 288 -8.69 -4.62 -0.09
C LEU A 288 -9.80 -5.64 -0.38
N GLY A 289 -9.76 -6.84 0.27
CA GLY A 289 -10.71 -7.91 0.02
C GLY A 289 -10.53 -8.58 -1.36
N LEU A 290 -9.35 -8.48 -1.97
CA LEU A 290 -9.04 -9.11 -3.25
C LEU A 290 -8.64 -10.58 -3.00
N THR A 291 -9.43 -11.51 -3.53
CA THR A 291 -9.26 -12.95 -3.30
C THR A 291 -8.62 -13.67 -4.48
N ASP A 292 -8.27 -12.93 -5.53
CA ASP A 292 -7.81 -13.44 -6.81
C ASP A 292 -6.34 -13.09 -7.14
N ARG A 293 -5.61 -12.48 -6.20
CA ARG A 293 -4.23 -12.01 -6.40
C ARG A 293 -3.41 -12.02 -5.11
N GLY A 294 -2.13 -11.66 -5.19
CA GLY A 294 -1.21 -11.62 -4.04
C GLY A 294 -0.53 -12.95 -3.77
N ARG A 295 -0.81 -14.00 -4.56
CA ARG A 295 -0.18 -15.34 -4.47
C ARG A 295 0.11 -15.94 -5.84
N LEU A 296 1.03 -16.92 -5.88
CA LEU A 296 1.35 -17.71 -7.08
C LEU A 296 0.65 -19.07 -7.01
N VAL A 297 -0.68 -19.11 -7.10
CA VAL A 297 -1.46 -20.33 -7.01
C VAL A 297 -2.43 -20.48 -8.19
N PRO A 298 -2.76 -21.70 -8.61
CA PRO A 298 -3.72 -21.92 -9.70
C PRO A 298 -5.07 -21.25 -9.42
N GLY A 299 -5.65 -20.64 -10.45
CA GLY A 299 -6.90 -19.89 -10.39
C GLY A 299 -6.76 -18.40 -10.07
N PHE A 300 -5.59 -17.96 -9.58
CA PHE A 300 -5.34 -16.54 -9.35
C PHE A 300 -5.01 -15.81 -10.64
N ARG A 301 -5.27 -14.52 -10.67
CA ARG A 301 -4.86 -13.64 -11.77
C ARG A 301 -3.34 -13.71 -11.96
N ALA A 302 -2.93 -13.74 -13.19
CA ALA A 302 -1.52 -13.63 -13.56
C ALA A 302 -1.05 -12.18 -13.51
N ASP A 303 -1.22 -11.54 -12.32
CA ASP A 303 -0.66 -10.26 -11.96
C ASP A 303 0.72 -10.54 -11.36
N LEU A 304 1.80 -10.29 -12.12
CA LEU A 304 3.14 -10.75 -11.78
C LEU A 304 4.19 -9.65 -11.93
N ALA A 305 5.14 -9.61 -10.99
CA ALA A 305 6.41 -8.91 -11.12
C ALA A 305 7.52 -9.91 -11.44
N ILE A 306 8.14 -9.77 -12.60
CA ILE A 306 9.27 -10.58 -13.06
C ILE A 306 10.52 -9.72 -12.91
N LEU A 307 11.48 -10.18 -12.11
CA LEU A 307 12.65 -9.42 -11.68
C LEU A 307 13.92 -10.20 -12.05
N ASP A 308 15.04 -9.50 -12.18
CA ASP A 308 16.35 -10.16 -12.27
C ASP A 308 16.88 -10.59 -10.89
N GLY A 309 18.05 -11.24 -10.84
CA GLY A 309 18.67 -11.68 -9.60
C GLY A 309 19.02 -10.55 -8.61
N SER A 310 19.02 -9.29 -9.06
CA SER A 310 19.20 -8.10 -8.23
C SER A 310 17.87 -7.48 -7.79
N LEU A 311 16.76 -8.13 -8.13
CA LEU A 311 15.39 -7.65 -7.93
C LEU A 311 15.07 -6.35 -8.67
N GLU A 312 15.73 -6.11 -9.80
CA GLU A 312 15.33 -5.05 -10.73
C GLU A 312 14.28 -5.59 -11.70
N PRO A 313 13.24 -4.80 -12.03
CA PRO A 313 12.17 -5.28 -12.89
C PRO A 313 12.66 -5.66 -14.30
N LEU A 314 12.20 -6.80 -14.80
CA LEU A 314 12.33 -7.28 -16.17
C LEU A 314 11.03 -7.10 -16.93
N GLU A 315 9.91 -7.49 -16.31
CA GLU A 315 8.60 -7.42 -16.92
C GLU A 315 7.52 -7.34 -15.83
N THR A 316 6.44 -6.63 -16.14
CA THR A 316 5.24 -6.58 -15.30
C THR A 316 4.05 -7.09 -16.09
N LEU A 317 3.33 -8.07 -15.53
CA LEU A 317 2.12 -8.62 -16.13
C LEU A 317 0.89 -8.23 -15.32
N VAL A 318 -0.16 -7.82 -16.00
CA VAL A 318 -1.50 -7.64 -15.43
C VAL A 318 -2.46 -8.58 -16.18
N ALA A 319 -3.09 -9.47 -15.46
CA ALA A 319 -3.91 -10.55 -16.03
C ALA A 319 -3.21 -11.26 -17.21
N GLY A 320 -1.93 -11.62 -17.03
CA GLY A 320 -1.12 -12.31 -18.01
C GLY A 320 -0.66 -11.47 -19.21
N THR A 321 -1.09 -10.22 -19.30
CA THR A 321 -0.69 -9.30 -20.36
C THR A 321 0.51 -8.47 -19.90
N SER A 322 1.55 -8.38 -20.72
CA SER A 322 2.71 -7.52 -20.46
C SER A 322 2.30 -6.06 -20.58
N VAL A 323 2.33 -5.35 -19.44
CA VAL A 323 2.02 -3.92 -19.36
C VAL A 323 3.27 -3.05 -19.30
N TRP A 324 4.40 -3.66 -19.00
CA TRP A 324 5.72 -3.05 -19.06
C TRP A 324 6.79 -4.13 -19.21
N ARG A 325 7.82 -3.83 -19.97
CA ARG A 325 9.02 -4.66 -20.12
C ARG A 325 10.24 -3.76 -20.22
N ARG A 326 11.34 -4.18 -19.57
CA ARG A 326 12.64 -3.55 -19.75
C ARG A 326 13.07 -3.75 -21.20
N ASP A 327 13.41 -2.65 -21.90
CA ASP A 327 14.01 -2.73 -23.23
C ASP A 327 15.32 -3.53 -23.13
N GLU A 328 15.53 -4.47 -24.05
CA GLU A 328 16.84 -5.11 -24.20
C GLU A 328 17.84 -4.02 -24.66
N PRO A 329 19.07 -3.98 -24.10
CA PRO A 329 20.09 -2.99 -24.45
C PRO A 329 20.54 -3.09 -25.91
#